data_6a76dae80ade132b3c9fe76a3818fd1f
#
_entry.id   6a76dae80ade132b3c9fe76a3818fd1f
#
_cell.length_a   1.000
_cell.length_b   1.000
_cell.length_c   1.000
_cell.angle_alpha   90.00
_cell.angle_beta   90.00
_cell.angle_gamma   90.00
#
_symmetry.space_group_name_H-M   'P 1'
#
loop_
_entity.id
_entity.type
_entity.pdbx_description
1 polymer ?
#
loop_
_entity_poly.entity_id
_entity_poly.type
_entity_poly.pdbx_seq_one_letter_code
_entity_poly.pdbx_strand_id
1 'polypeptide(L)'
;GCEMPIVFVSADYPLEDERTNGFINFEAAIEFIKSRSAKGVFVSYKNNDENITNIHIASRILQHREYDANIYSIDKLPFATYNDKIMLNNIEVGNTNNIGIVDYVENPCILSVESYPGNNYAYCLDNVNAVILKPYHSGTLDTANACLVDFCNRANAKKVPVFVTGTNCGVAYKSTELYSELNLKPVPYSTYISAYMKIWAGISLSQNLEHFVNNRIANE
;
A
#
# COMPACT_ATOMS: atom_id res chain seq x y z
N GLY A 1 -18.92 -3.39 -4.74
CA GLY A 1 -17.93 -3.99 -3.86
C GLY A 1 -18.02 -5.51 -3.88
N CYS A 2 -16.98 -6.22 -3.44
CA CYS A 2 -17.01 -7.67 -3.36
C CYS A 2 -17.92 -8.10 -2.21
N GLU A 3 -18.93 -8.94 -2.51
CA GLU A 3 -19.90 -9.41 -1.51
C GLU A 3 -19.42 -10.64 -0.71
N MET A 4 -18.28 -11.21 -1.13
CA MET A 4 -17.67 -12.39 -0.51
C MET A 4 -16.17 -12.11 -0.23
N PRO A 5 -15.55 -12.82 0.73
CA PRO A 5 -14.11 -12.81 0.85
C PRO A 5 -13.46 -13.50 -0.37
N ILE A 6 -12.45 -12.84 -0.92
CA ILE A 6 -11.51 -13.42 -1.89
C ILE A 6 -10.21 -13.63 -1.13
N VAL A 7 -9.70 -14.85 -1.06
CA VAL A 7 -8.46 -15.13 -0.33
C VAL A 7 -7.41 -15.66 -1.28
N PHE A 8 -6.32 -14.93 -1.40
CA PHE A 8 -5.11 -15.40 -2.06
C PHE A 8 -4.32 -16.29 -1.12
N VAL A 9 -3.84 -17.40 -1.65
CA VAL A 9 -2.99 -18.36 -0.93
C VAL A 9 -1.68 -18.50 -1.67
N SER A 10 -0.58 -18.45 -0.96
CA SER A 10 0.77 -18.65 -1.48
C SER A 10 1.51 -19.64 -0.59
N ALA A 11 2.66 -20.11 -1.06
CA ALA A 11 3.55 -20.99 -0.32
C ALA A 11 4.99 -20.50 -0.47
N ASP A 12 5.82 -20.72 0.54
CA ASP A 12 7.24 -20.39 0.53
C ASP A 12 8.09 -21.45 -0.19
N TYR A 13 7.63 -22.71 -0.17
CA TYR A 13 8.24 -23.83 -0.88
C TYR A 13 7.21 -24.53 -1.76
N PRO A 14 7.63 -25.28 -2.81
CA PRO A 14 6.75 -26.14 -3.58
C PRO A 14 5.95 -27.09 -2.66
N LEU A 15 4.73 -27.45 -3.06
CA LEU A 15 3.85 -28.27 -2.22
C LEU A 15 4.39 -29.66 -1.91
N GLU A 16 5.31 -30.15 -2.73
CA GLU A 16 6.00 -31.46 -2.55
C GLU A 16 7.15 -31.37 -1.52
N ASP A 17 7.56 -30.17 -1.12
CA ASP A 17 8.61 -29.96 -0.12
C ASP A 17 7.99 -30.03 1.28
N GLU A 18 8.61 -30.82 2.18
CA GLU A 18 8.13 -30.98 3.56
C GLU A 18 8.12 -29.66 4.37
N ARG A 19 8.88 -28.66 3.94
CA ARG A 19 8.96 -27.34 4.58
C ARG A 19 7.80 -26.42 4.16
N THR A 20 6.98 -26.82 3.19
CA THR A 20 5.96 -25.95 2.65
C THR A 20 4.93 -25.52 3.70
N ASN A 21 4.59 -24.24 3.70
CA ASN A 21 3.46 -23.71 4.47
C ASN A 21 2.15 -23.69 3.65
N GLY A 22 2.17 -24.15 2.41
CA GLY A 22 1.05 -24.04 1.47
C GLY A 22 -0.24 -24.68 1.95
N PHE A 23 -0.16 -25.90 2.53
CA PHE A 23 -1.34 -26.61 2.99
C PHE A 23 -2.03 -25.92 4.16
N ILE A 24 -1.27 -25.46 5.16
CA ILE A 24 -1.84 -24.75 6.31
C ILE A 24 -2.38 -23.36 5.91
N ASN A 25 -1.75 -22.71 4.94
CA ASN A 25 -2.24 -21.44 4.38
C ASN A 25 -3.59 -21.65 3.66
N PHE A 26 -3.73 -22.74 2.94
CA PHE A 26 -4.97 -23.08 2.26
C PHE A 26 -6.08 -23.48 3.24
N GLU A 27 -5.77 -24.26 4.26
CA GLU A 27 -6.71 -24.62 5.32
C GLU A 27 -7.25 -23.38 6.03
N ALA A 28 -6.35 -22.48 6.46
CA ALA A 28 -6.70 -21.23 7.10
C ALA A 28 -7.60 -20.34 6.22
N ALA A 29 -7.34 -20.31 4.90
CA ALA A 29 -8.17 -19.58 3.95
C ALA A 29 -9.60 -20.15 3.88
N ILE A 30 -9.76 -21.48 3.85
CA ILE A 30 -11.07 -22.14 3.84
C ILE A 30 -11.83 -21.83 5.13
N GLU A 31 -11.19 -21.98 6.29
CA GLU A 31 -11.82 -21.71 7.58
C GLU A 31 -12.21 -20.23 7.72
N PHE A 32 -11.38 -19.31 7.22
CA PHE A 32 -11.73 -17.91 7.17
C PHE A 32 -12.95 -17.63 6.29
N ILE A 33 -13.03 -18.22 5.10
CA ILE A 33 -14.20 -18.10 4.20
C ILE A 33 -15.46 -18.62 4.87
N LYS A 34 -15.39 -19.80 5.52
CA LYS A 34 -16.51 -20.40 6.24
C LYS A 34 -17.00 -19.54 7.40
N SER A 35 -16.11 -18.81 8.06
CA SER A 35 -16.45 -17.95 9.19
C SER A 35 -17.33 -16.77 8.79
N ARG A 36 -17.36 -16.38 7.50
CA ARG A 36 -18.09 -15.23 6.95
C ARG A 36 -17.81 -13.92 7.71
N SER A 37 -16.59 -13.79 8.24
CA SER A 37 -16.23 -12.70 9.16
C SER A 37 -16.07 -11.35 8.46
N ALA A 38 -15.78 -11.34 7.15
CA ALA A 38 -15.57 -10.10 6.41
C ALA A 38 -15.76 -10.27 4.91
N LYS A 39 -15.92 -9.13 4.22
CA LYS A 39 -15.93 -9.02 2.75
C LYS A 39 -14.64 -8.32 2.31
N GLY A 40 -14.15 -8.63 1.13
CA GLY A 40 -12.97 -7.98 0.55
C GLY A 40 -11.90 -8.97 0.10
N VAL A 41 -10.69 -8.48 -0.07
CA VAL A 41 -9.56 -9.24 -0.58
C VAL A 41 -8.54 -9.46 0.54
N PHE A 42 -8.19 -10.72 0.75
CA PHE A 42 -7.30 -11.15 1.83
C PHE A 42 -6.17 -12.02 1.30
N VAL A 43 -5.14 -12.21 2.12
CA VAL A 43 -4.04 -13.14 1.88
C VAL A 43 -3.86 -14.00 3.13
N SER A 44 -3.84 -15.31 2.96
CA SER A 44 -3.55 -16.27 4.01
C SER A 44 -2.10 -16.70 3.91
N TYR A 45 -1.32 -16.47 4.98
CA TYR A 45 0.08 -16.83 5.01
C TYR A 45 0.61 -17.08 6.43
N LYS A 46 1.31 -18.19 6.60
CA LYS A 46 2.03 -18.54 7.82
C LYS A 46 3.49 -18.15 7.64
N ASN A 47 3.99 -17.25 8.46
CA ASN A 47 5.41 -16.89 8.49
C ASN A 47 6.26 -18.02 9.07
N ASN A 48 7.52 -18.11 8.65
CA ASN A 48 8.42 -19.18 9.04
C ASN A 48 8.79 -19.16 10.53
N ASP A 49 8.74 -18.01 11.15
CA ASP A 49 9.04 -17.75 12.56
C ASP A 49 7.80 -17.79 13.47
N GLU A 50 6.63 -18.11 12.92
CA GLU A 50 5.36 -18.13 13.62
C GLU A 50 4.71 -19.53 13.62
N ASN A 51 3.95 -19.84 14.68
CA ASN A 51 3.17 -21.07 14.79
C ASN A 51 1.70 -20.89 14.39
N ILE A 52 1.32 -19.69 13.96
CA ILE A 52 -0.03 -19.33 13.55
C ILE A 52 -0.03 -18.88 12.09
N THR A 53 -1.16 -19.05 11.41
CA THR A 53 -1.35 -18.51 10.07
C THR A 53 -2.05 -17.16 10.16
N ASN A 54 -1.51 -16.17 9.48
CA ASN A 54 -2.05 -14.82 9.44
C ASN A 54 -2.99 -14.66 8.25
N ILE A 55 -4.12 -13.99 8.47
CA ILE A 55 -5.03 -13.52 7.42
C ILE A 55 -4.88 -12.02 7.32
N HIS A 56 -4.25 -11.58 6.26
CA HIS A 56 -3.96 -10.17 5.99
C HIS A 56 -5.03 -9.56 5.10
N ILE A 57 -5.38 -8.29 5.31
CA ILE A 57 -6.07 -7.48 4.30
C ILE A 57 -5.05 -7.20 3.19
N ALA A 58 -5.37 -7.56 1.95
CA ALA A 58 -4.41 -7.50 0.84
C ALA A 58 -3.82 -6.09 0.61
N SER A 59 -4.65 -5.06 0.75
CA SER A 59 -4.23 -3.65 0.61
C SER A 59 -3.30 -3.15 1.74
N ARG A 60 -3.20 -3.88 2.84
CA ARG A 60 -2.36 -3.53 4.01
C ARG A 60 -1.05 -4.29 4.06
N ILE A 61 -0.78 -5.16 3.10
CA ILE A 61 0.47 -5.93 3.05
C ILE A 61 1.63 -5.01 2.70
N LEU A 62 2.67 -5.05 3.52
CA LEU A 62 3.92 -4.36 3.28
C LEU A 62 4.69 -5.02 2.14
N GLN A 63 5.47 -4.22 1.41
CA GLN A 63 6.34 -4.73 0.37
C GLN A 63 7.35 -5.72 0.96
N HIS A 64 7.68 -6.74 0.18
CA HIS A 64 8.72 -7.73 0.50
C HIS A 64 10.02 -7.05 0.96
N ARG A 65 10.65 -7.62 1.96
CA ARG A 65 11.98 -7.25 2.43
C ARG A 65 13.01 -8.18 1.81
N GLU A 66 14.17 -7.64 1.49
CA GLU A 66 15.28 -8.47 1.02
C GLU A 66 15.61 -9.54 2.05
N TYR A 67 15.87 -10.77 1.57
CA TYR A 67 16.23 -11.95 2.37
C TYR A 67 15.17 -12.38 3.42
N ASP A 68 13.91 -11.97 3.25
CA ASP A 68 12.82 -12.32 4.15
C ASP A 68 11.62 -12.85 3.34
N ALA A 69 11.24 -14.11 3.56
CA ALA A 69 10.07 -14.72 2.91
C ALA A 69 8.75 -14.44 3.65
N ASN A 70 8.82 -13.77 4.81
CA ASN A 70 7.65 -13.50 5.65
C ASN A 70 6.79 -12.36 5.09
N ILE A 71 5.50 -12.42 5.35
CA ILE A 71 4.52 -11.39 4.97
C ILE A 71 4.05 -10.65 6.22
N TYR A 72 4.07 -9.33 6.14
CA TYR A 72 3.64 -8.45 7.24
C TYR A 72 2.61 -7.43 6.75
N SER A 73 1.64 -7.13 7.59
CA SER A 73 0.73 -5.99 7.42
C SER A 73 1.32 -4.73 8.05
N ILE A 74 0.75 -3.57 7.73
CA ILE A 74 0.96 -2.31 8.45
C ILE A 74 0.77 -2.58 9.96
N ASP A 75 1.61 -2.00 10.79
CA ASP A 75 1.65 -2.17 12.25
C ASP A 75 1.89 -3.61 12.72
N LYS A 76 2.30 -4.52 11.83
CA LYS A 76 2.42 -5.96 12.09
C LYS A 76 1.11 -6.60 12.59
N LEU A 77 -0.02 -6.00 12.24
CA LEU A 77 -1.33 -6.43 12.69
C LEU A 77 -2.10 -7.07 11.52
N PRO A 78 -2.20 -8.41 11.43
CA PRO A 78 -3.06 -9.09 10.48
C PRO A 78 -4.54 -8.88 10.84
N PHE A 79 -5.44 -9.06 9.88
CA PHE A 79 -6.88 -8.95 10.11
C PHE A 79 -7.40 -10.05 11.04
N ALA A 80 -6.91 -11.26 10.85
CA ALA A 80 -7.22 -12.40 11.68
C ALA A 80 -6.01 -13.34 11.79
N THR A 81 -6.07 -14.24 12.72
CA THR A 81 -5.13 -15.35 12.87
C THR A 81 -5.88 -16.67 12.87
N TYR A 82 -5.22 -17.73 12.43
CA TYR A 82 -5.70 -19.10 12.45
C TYR A 82 -4.74 -19.99 13.22
N ASN A 83 -5.27 -20.65 14.24
CA ASN A 83 -4.67 -21.75 14.97
C ASN A 83 -5.84 -22.63 15.45
N ASP A 84 -6.20 -23.67 14.68
CA ASP A 84 -7.40 -24.49 14.82
C ASP A 84 -8.74 -23.75 14.71
N LYS A 85 -8.76 -22.45 14.94
CA LYS A 85 -9.94 -21.58 14.76
C LYS A 85 -9.52 -20.17 14.34
N ILE A 86 -10.44 -19.48 13.66
CA ILE A 86 -10.26 -18.07 13.28
C ILE A 86 -10.46 -17.18 14.51
N MET A 87 -9.50 -16.29 14.74
CA MET A 87 -9.55 -15.23 15.74
C MET A 87 -9.38 -13.88 15.03
N LEU A 88 -10.38 -13.01 15.13
CA LEU A 88 -10.33 -11.68 14.53
C LEU A 88 -9.53 -10.73 15.42
N ASN A 89 -8.69 -9.90 14.78
CA ASN A 89 -8.07 -8.75 15.42
C ASN A 89 -8.98 -7.52 15.29
N ASN A 90 -8.83 -6.58 16.21
CA ASN A 90 -9.64 -5.35 16.21
C ASN A 90 -9.13 -4.35 15.16
N ILE A 91 -9.39 -4.67 13.88
CA ILE A 91 -9.12 -3.77 12.76
C ILE A 91 -10.45 -3.30 12.20
N GLU A 92 -10.63 -1.98 12.18
CA GLU A 92 -11.80 -1.41 11.52
C GLU A 92 -11.73 -1.66 10.00
N VAL A 93 -12.68 -2.45 9.51
CA VAL A 93 -12.93 -2.61 8.09
C VAL A 93 -13.98 -1.58 7.72
N GLY A 94 -13.58 -0.55 6.99
CA GLY A 94 -14.50 0.49 6.54
C GLY A 94 -15.48 -0.04 5.49
N ASN A 95 -16.61 0.65 5.32
CA ASN A 95 -17.47 0.42 4.17
C ASN A 95 -16.68 0.79 2.92
N THR A 96 -16.41 -0.18 2.05
CA THR A 96 -15.81 0.07 0.75
C THR A 96 -16.82 0.88 -0.08
N ASN A 97 -16.44 2.10 -0.46
CA ASN A 97 -17.24 2.87 -1.38
C ASN A 97 -17.28 2.14 -2.72
N ASN A 98 -18.47 1.95 -3.27
CA ASN A 98 -18.61 1.45 -4.63
C ASN A 98 -18.00 2.48 -5.58
N ILE A 99 -16.85 2.14 -6.14
CA ILE A 99 -16.26 2.90 -7.22
C ILE A 99 -17.02 2.52 -8.48
N GLY A 100 -17.87 3.42 -8.96
CA GLY A 100 -18.48 3.25 -10.27
C GLY A 100 -17.38 3.21 -11.33
N ILE A 101 -17.47 2.25 -12.26
CA ILE A 101 -16.61 2.24 -13.45
C ILE A 101 -17.09 3.43 -14.31
N VAL A 102 -16.29 4.48 -14.31
CA VAL A 102 -16.42 5.62 -15.21
C VAL A 102 -15.39 5.43 -16.33
N ASP A 103 -15.46 6.21 -17.38
CA ASP A 103 -14.59 6.14 -18.57
C ASP A 103 -13.12 5.85 -18.19
N TYR A 104 -12.58 4.82 -18.82
CA TYR A 104 -11.27 4.29 -18.52
C TYR A 104 -10.20 5.09 -19.26
N VAL A 105 -9.31 5.75 -18.54
CA VAL A 105 -8.08 6.31 -19.12
C VAL A 105 -7.07 5.18 -19.24
N GLU A 106 -6.69 4.83 -20.46
CA GLU A 106 -5.68 3.79 -20.69
C GLU A 106 -4.31 4.23 -20.18
N ASN A 107 -3.69 3.36 -19.38
CA ASN A 107 -2.29 3.40 -18.98
C ASN A 107 -1.81 4.76 -18.41
N PRO A 108 -2.33 5.22 -17.26
CA PRO A 108 -1.78 6.41 -16.63
C PRO A 108 -0.29 6.23 -16.30
N CYS A 109 0.50 7.23 -16.65
CA CYS A 109 1.92 7.25 -16.35
C CYS A 109 2.16 7.77 -14.94
N ILE A 110 2.55 6.89 -14.02
CA ILE A 110 2.91 7.26 -12.65
C ILE A 110 4.42 7.08 -12.48
N LEU A 111 5.10 8.17 -12.18
CA LEU A 111 6.53 8.14 -11.89
C LEU A 111 6.76 7.72 -10.43
N SER A 112 7.42 6.60 -10.25
CA SER A 112 7.86 6.09 -8.94
C SER A 112 9.25 6.61 -8.64
N VAL A 113 9.41 7.34 -7.53
CA VAL A 113 10.69 7.92 -7.09
C VAL A 113 11.00 7.43 -5.70
N GLU A 114 12.18 6.88 -5.49
CA GLU A 114 12.69 6.50 -4.18
C GLU A 114 13.74 7.50 -3.69
N SER A 115 13.62 7.93 -2.44
CA SER A 115 14.57 8.84 -1.81
C SER A 115 15.74 8.06 -1.25
N TYR A 116 16.95 8.43 -1.66
CA TYR A 116 18.21 7.95 -1.12
C TYR A 116 19.24 9.07 -1.08
N PRO A 117 20.27 8.99 -0.23
CA PRO A 117 21.32 10.00 -0.18
C PRO A 117 22.01 10.16 -1.53
N GLY A 118 22.10 11.41 -2.00
CA GLY A 118 22.71 11.72 -3.29
C GLY A 118 21.80 11.59 -4.51
N ASN A 119 20.50 11.32 -4.33
CA ASN A 119 19.55 11.38 -5.45
C ASN A 119 19.51 12.80 -6.01
N ASN A 120 19.75 12.94 -7.31
CA ASN A 120 19.74 14.21 -8.02
C ASN A 120 18.37 14.62 -8.56
N TYR A 121 17.37 13.76 -8.40
CA TYR A 121 15.98 13.96 -8.85
C TYR A 121 15.85 14.44 -10.33
N ALA A 122 16.78 14.04 -11.18
CA ALA A 122 16.81 14.40 -12.60
C ALA A 122 15.82 13.59 -13.45
N TYR A 123 14.61 13.44 -12.99
CA TYR A 123 13.55 12.69 -13.68
C TYR A 123 12.84 13.59 -14.70
N CYS A 124 12.49 13.01 -15.86
CA CYS A 124 11.61 13.63 -16.83
C CYS A 124 10.16 13.56 -16.35
N LEU A 125 9.44 14.67 -16.46
CA LEU A 125 8.04 14.79 -16.08
C LEU A 125 7.09 14.91 -17.29
N ASP A 126 7.59 14.66 -18.51
CA ASP A 126 6.76 14.71 -19.71
C ASP A 126 5.82 13.50 -19.76
N ASN A 127 4.53 13.78 -19.99
CA ASN A 127 3.46 12.78 -19.98
C ASN A 127 3.26 12.04 -18.64
N VAL A 128 3.83 12.55 -17.54
CA VAL A 128 3.59 11.99 -16.20
C VAL A 128 2.29 12.56 -15.66
N ASN A 129 1.39 11.66 -15.22
CA ASN A 129 0.10 12.02 -14.64
C ASN A 129 0.18 12.28 -13.12
N ALA A 130 1.07 11.56 -12.43
CA ALA A 130 1.34 11.73 -11.01
C ALA A 130 2.74 11.21 -10.65
N VAL A 131 3.27 11.66 -9.53
CA VAL A 131 4.48 11.11 -8.91
C VAL A 131 4.10 10.45 -7.59
N ILE A 132 4.67 9.28 -7.33
CA ILE A 132 4.67 8.67 -6.01
C ILE A 132 6.09 8.63 -5.48
N LEU A 133 6.33 9.28 -4.34
CA LEU A 133 7.63 9.45 -3.74
C LEU A 133 7.70 8.61 -2.46
N LYS A 134 8.66 7.69 -2.43
CA LYS A 134 8.95 6.87 -1.26
C LYS A 134 10.02 7.59 -0.42
N PRO A 135 9.69 8.01 0.80
CA PRO A 135 10.62 8.70 1.68
C PRO A 135 11.64 7.74 2.28
N TYR A 136 12.54 8.26 3.11
CA TYR A 136 13.38 7.44 3.98
C TYR A 136 12.53 6.58 4.94
N HIS A 137 13.14 5.57 5.55
CA HIS A 137 12.46 4.67 6.49
C HIS A 137 11.74 5.38 7.66
N SER A 138 12.18 6.60 7.98
CA SER A 138 11.57 7.47 9.01
C SER A 138 10.33 8.22 8.53
N GLY A 139 9.92 8.07 7.28
CA GLY A 139 8.84 8.84 6.69
C GLY A 139 9.21 10.30 6.36
N THR A 140 10.50 10.63 6.35
CA THR A 140 11.02 11.97 6.07
C THR A 140 11.72 12.05 4.72
N LEU A 141 11.93 13.26 4.23
CA LEU A 141 12.67 13.57 3.02
C LEU A 141 13.81 14.54 3.36
N ASP A 142 14.87 14.54 2.58
CA ASP A 142 15.91 15.58 2.64
C ASP A 142 15.41 16.85 1.94
N THR A 143 14.57 17.61 2.63
CA THR A 143 13.98 18.84 2.11
C THR A 143 14.99 20.00 1.99
N ALA A 144 16.21 19.85 2.53
CA ALA A 144 17.32 20.75 2.30
C ALA A 144 18.03 20.47 0.95
N ASN A 145 17.75 19.35 0.31
CA ASN A 145 18.31 18.97 -0.98
C ASN A 145 17.74 19.86 -2.10
N ALA A 146 18.56 20.74 -2.66
CA ALA A 146 18.15 21.64 -3.72
C ALA A 146 17.60 20.91 -4.96
N CYS A 147 18.06 19.69 -5.25
CA CYS A 147 17.57 18.90 -6.37
C CYS A 147 16.14 18.40 -6.12
N LEU A 148 15.78 18.02 -4.88
CA LEU A 148 14.41 17.69 -4.52
C LEU A 148 13.49 18.90 -4.64
N VAL A 149 13.92 20.05 -4.14
CA VAL A 149 13.16 21.31 -4.24
C VAL A 149 12.92 21.68 -5.70
N ASP A 150 13.95 21.61 -6.55
CA ASP A 150 13.83 21.86 -7.99
C ASP A 150 12.85 20.87 -8.64
N PHE A 151 12.94 19.59 -8.32
CA PHE A 151 12.03 18.56 -8.83
C PHE A 151 10.56 18.88 -8.45
N CYS A 152 10.30 19.23 -7.21
CA CYS A 152 8.96 19.63 -6.75
C CYS A 152 8.46 20.87 -7.49
N ASN A 153 9.31 21.87 -7.70
CA ASN A 153 8.96 23.08 -8.45
C ASN A 153 8.63 22.77 -9.91
N ARG A 154 9.40 21.88 -10.56
CA ARG A 154 9.13 21.41 -11.93
C ARG A 154 7.82 20.64 -12.01
N ALA A 155 7.52 19.77 -11.03
CA ALA A 155 6.26 19.05 -10.96
C ALA A 155 5.08 20.01 -10.79
N ASN A 156 5.20 20.99 -9.89
CA ASN A 156 4.18 22.02 -9.67
C ASN A 156 3.93 22.87 -10.93
N ALA A 157 4.98 23.30 -11.63
CA ALA A 157 4.86 24.05 -12.88
C ALA A 157 4.12 23.27 -13.97
N LYS A 158 4.28 21.95 -14.00
CA LYS A 158 3.58 21.04 -14.92
C LYS A 158 2.22 20.56 -14.38
N LYS A 159 1.81 20.98 -13.19
CA LYS A 159 0.58 20.52 -12.49
C LYS A 159 0.55 19.01 -12.27
N VAL A 160 1.70 18.40 -12.10
CA VAL A 160 1.84 16.97 -11.78
C VAL A 160 1.84 16.82 -10.26
N PRO A 161 0.83 16.18 -9.65
CA PRO A 161 0.78 16.01 -8.21
C PRO A 161 1.87 15.05 -7.73
N VAL A 162 2.49 15.36 -6.59
CA VAL A 162 3.52 14.54 -5.95
C VAL A 162 2.98 13.99 -4.64
N PHE A 163 2.71 12.70 -4.59
CA PHE A 163 2.23 11.99 -3.41
C PHE A 163 3.41 11.39 -2.64
N VAL A 164 3.36 11.44 -1.30
CA VAL A 164 4.39 10.87 -0.42
C VAL A 164 3.77 9.78 0.44
N THR A 165 4.33 8.57 0.40
CA THR A 165 3.86 7.42 1.18
C THR A 165 4.66 7.25 2.48
N GLY A 166 4.12 6.46 3.43
CA GLY A 166 4.85 6.09 4.64
C GLY A 166 5.15 7.26 5.58
N THR A 167 4.45 8.36 5.42
CA THR A 167 4.54 9.49 6.34
C THR A 167 3.67 9.22 7.57
N ASN A 168 4.26 9.39 8.74
CA ASN A 168 3.50 9.23 9.98
C ASN A 168 2.68 10.51 10.22
N CYS A 169 1.36 10.41 10.01
CA CYS A 169 0.45 11.52 10.29
C CYS A 169 0.45 11.82 11.81
N GLY A 170 1.12 12.87 12.24
CA GLY A 170 1.15 13.30 13.63
C GLY A 170 2.54 13.49 14.22
N VAL A 171 3.61 13.11 13.53
CA VAL A 171 4.97 13.42 13.95
C VAL A 171 5.46 14.61 13.13
N ALA A 172 5.51 15.79 13.75
CA ALA A 172 6.04 17.01 13.13
C ALA A 172 7.56 17.02 13.21
N TYR A 173 8.23 16.53 12.17
CA TYR A 173 9.63 16.85 11.92
C TYR A 173 9.70 18.16 11.13
N LYS A 174 10.76 18.97 11.32
CA LYS A 174 10.97 20.17 10.51
C LYS A 174 10.89 19.90 9.00
N SER A 175 11.36 18.72 8.56
CA SER A 175 11.29 18.30 7.16
C SER A 175 9.85 18.05 6.68
N THR A 176 8.93 17.65 7.55
CA THR A 176 7.52 17.45 7.19
C THR A 176 6.72 18.74 7.17
N GLU A 177 7.15 19.77 7.90
CA GLU A 177 6.56 21.12 7.82
C GLU A 177 6.71 21.71 6.42
N LEU A 178 7.83 21.41 5.74
CA LEU A 178 8.11 21.88 4.37
C LEU A 178 7.30 21.14 3.29
N TYR A 179 6.61 20.06 3.63
CA TYR A 179 5.81 19.32 2.63
C TYR A 179 4.71 20.20 2.02
N SER A 180 4.08 21.06 2.83
CA SER A 180 3.07 22.00 2.34
C SER A 180 3.67 23.06 1.42
N GLU A 181 4.86 23.58 1.72
CA GLU A 181 5.56 24.57 0.90
C GLU A 181 5.98 23.98 -0.47
N LEU A 182 6.38 22.72 -0.48
CA LEU A 182 6.73 21.98 -1.70
C LEU A 182 5.50 21.38 -2.43
N ASN A 183 4.29 21.61 -1.91
CA ASN A 183 3.04 21.03 -2.40
C ASN A 183 3.08 19.50 -2.48
N LEU A 184 3.80 18.88 -1.56
CA LEU A 184 3.81 17.42 -1.41
C LEU A 184 2.52 16.96 -0.71
N LYS A 185 1.95 15.87 -1.16
CA LYS A 185 0.66 15.32 -0.70
C LYS A 185 0.91 14.03 0.06
N PRO A 186 0.96 14.05 1.41
CA PRO A 186 1.08 12.82 2.19
C PRO A 186 -0.12 11.90 1.93
N VAL A 187 0.15 10.61 1.70
CA VAL A 187 -0.88 9.59 1.57
C VAL A 187 -1.09 8.97 2.95
N PRO A 188 -2.29 9.09 3.52
CA PRO A 188 -2.57 8.54 4.83
C PRO A 188 -2.55 7.02 4.80
N TYR A 189 -2.01 6.42 5.83
CA TYR A 189 -2.05 5.00 6.22
C TYR A 189 -2.23 4.01 5.06
N SER A 190 -1.28 3.99 4.13
CA SER A 190 -1.33 3.09 2.97
C SER A 190 0.04 2.51 2.69
N THR A 191 0.10 1.27 2.27
CA THR A 191 1.36 0.72 1.75
C THR A 191 1.70 1.40 0.42
N TYR A 192 2.98 1.35 0.06
CA TYR A 192 3.44 1.96 -1.20
C TYR A 192 2.67 1.43 -2.42
N ILE A 193 2.48 0.11 -2.50
CA ILE A 193 1.76 -0.52 -3.62
C ILE A 193 0.28 -0.14 -3.61
N SER A 194 -0.37 -0.13 -2.45
CA SER A 194 -1.77 0.28 -2.35
C SER A 194 -1.95 1.75 -2.74
N ALA A 195 -1.04 2.63 -2.30
CA ALA A 195 -1.06 4.03 -2.71
C ALA A 195 -0.85 4.18 -4.23
N TYR A 196 0.10 3.44 -4.81
CA TYR A 196 0.31 3.41 -6.26
C TYR A 196 -0.96 2.99 -7.00
N MET A 197 -1.59 1.89 -6.59
CA MET A 197 -2.82 1.40 -7.22
C MET A 197 -4.00 2.34 -7.04
N LYS A 198 -4.10 3.04 -5.90
CA LYS A 198 -5.11 4.10 -5.71
C LYS A 198 -4.89 5.28 -6.65
N ILE A 199 -3.66 5.74 -6.78
CA ILE A 199 -3.33 6.82 -7.72
C ILE A 199 -3.67 6.39 -9.15
N TRP A 200 -3.26 5.17 -9.54
CA TRP A 200 -3.58 4.60 -10.84
C TRP A 200 -5.09 4.53 -11.10
N ALA A 201 -5.84 3.99 -10.17
CA ALA A 201 -7.30 3.88 -10.26
C ALA A 201 -7.98 5.26 -10.31
N GLY A 202 -7.54 6.20 -9.46
CA GLY A 202 -8.08 7.55 -9.42
C GLY A 202 -7.89 8.31 -10.74
N ILE A 203 -6.73 8.17 -11.37
CA ILE A 203 -6.47 8.75 -12.71
C ILE A 203 -7.31 8.03 -13.76
N SER A 204 -7.29 6.68 -13.78
CA SER A 204 -8.05 5.88 -14.76
C SER A 204 -9.55 6.16 -14.71
N LEU A 205 -10.09 6.45 -13.54
CA LEU A 205 -11.51 6.75 -13.33
C LEU A 205 -11.83 8.24 -13.40
N SER A 206 -10.88 9.07 -13.83
CA SER A 206 -11.04 10.54 -13.96
C SER A 206 -11.60 11.20 -12.69
N GLN A 207 -11.24 10.67 -11.52
CA GLN A 207 -11.68 11.18 -10.23
C GLN A 207 -10.88 12.41 -9.80
N ASN A 208 -11.44 13.20 -8.86
CA ASN A 208 -10.60 14.13 -8.11
C ASN A 208 -9.55 13.31 -7.34
N LEU A 209 -8.33 13.28 -7.89
CA LEU A 209 -7.29 12.35 -7.47
C LEU A 209 -6.91 12.52 -5.99
N GLU A 210 -6.82 13.75 -5.51
CA GLU A 210 -6.47 14.02 -4.12
C GLU A 210 -7.57 13.53 -3.15
N HIS A 211 -8.82 13.81 -3.48
CA HIS A 211 -9.94 13.30 -2.70
C HIS A 211 -10.00 11.77 -2.73
N PHE A 212 -9.78 11.17 -3.90
CA PHE A 212 -9.80 9.73 -4.09
C PHE A 212 -8.69 9.02 -3.29
N VAL A 213 -7.47 9.56 -3.33
CA VAL A 213 -6.32 8.98 -2.61
C VAL A 213 -6.47 9.11 -1.09
N ASN A 214 -7.13 10.16 -0.60
CA ASN A 214 -7.30 10.39 0.84
C ASN A 214 -8.46 9.61 1.47
N ASN A 215 -9.33 8.98 0.68
CA ASN A 215 -10.43 8.16 1.18
C ASN A 215 -10.07 6.68 1.20
N ARG A 216 -10.56 5.94 2.20
CA ARG A 216 -10.45 4.48 2.22
C ARG A 216 -11.32 3.87 1.13
N ILE A 217 -10.73 3.02 0.29
CA ILE A 217 -11.40 2.40 -0.85
C ILE A 217 -11.39 0.87 -0.73
N ALA A 218 -10.29 0.29 -0.30
CA ALA A 218 -10.05 -1.15 -0.23
C ALA A 218 -9.57 -1.61 1.16
N ASN A 219 -10.03 -0.95 2.21
CA ASN A 219 -9.66 -1.22 3.61
C ASN A 219 -8.17 -0.98 3.93
N GLU A 220 -7.47 -0.20 3.11
CA GLU A 220 -6.10 0.24 3.37
C GLU A 220 -5.99 1.16 4.59
#